data_005c06204479b4b75c55f8f6f87923e7
#
_entry.id   005c06204479b4b75c55f8f6f87923e7
#
_cell.length_a   1.000
_cell.length_b   1.000
_cell.length_c   1.000
_cell.angle_alpha   90.00
_cell.angle_beta   90.00
_cell.angle_gamma   90.00
#
_symmetry.space_group_name_H-M   'P 1'
#
loop_
_entity.id
_entity.type
_entity.pdbx_description
1 polymer ?
#
loop_
_entity_poly.entity_id
_entity_poly.type
_entity_poly.pdbx_seq_one_letter_code
_entity_poly.pdbx_strand_id
1 'polypeptide(L)'
;MYKVNIVVLFSFLILVFLSTSAFAELAYLDQATNQSVLDQVVYKFWTKVKSWQTVIQGAAERLFWALVLISMVWTFGMMLLRKADIGDFFAEFTRFIIFTGFYFWLLTNAVSGHNIAGTIIDSMQQLGGTAAGLPGGASHSSIVNTGILIWNQSINNLNILDPIDSLIGFLMSIAILVILAVISVNMLLLLISSWILMYAGIFFLGFGGARWTSDIAINYFKTVLGIGIQLFVMLLVVGIGNDLLTDFYTKMGKNVLNYEELAVMLIFSIAFFVLISKLPPLLAGIITGSSIGSSAGIGGYTAGGFLGGAGTA
;
A
#
# COMPACT_ATOMS: atom_id res chain seq x y z
N MET A 1 24.89 -6.80 -14.06
CA MET A 1 24.57 -8.24 -13.99
C MET A 1 24.47 -8.61 -12.50
N TYR A 2 23.33 -8.27 -11.87
CA TYR A 2 23.10 -8.56 -10.44
C TYR A 2 22.50 -9.96 -10.32
N LYS A 3 23.30 -10.91 -9.86
CA LYS A 3 22.80 -12.19 -9.35
C LYS A 3 22.08 -11.88 -8.02
N VAL A 4 20.80 -11.58 -8.08
CA VAL A 4 19.95 -11.65 -6.87
C VAL A 4 20.02 -13.09 -6.39
N ASN A 5 20.60 -13.30 -5.21
CA ASN A 5 20.75 -14.61 -4.59
C ASN A 5 19.34 -15.21 -4.41
N ILE A 6 19.00 -16.17 -5.27
CA ILE A 6 17.77 -16.97 -5.20
C ILE A 6 17.56 -17.53 -3.77
N VAL A 7 18.65 -17.80 -3.05
CA VAL A 7 18.64 -18.25 -1.66
C VAL A 7 18.03 -17.24 -0.70
N VAL A 8 18.27 -15.93 -0.92
CA VAL A 8 17.68 -14.86 -0.07
C VAL A 8 16.18 -14.72 -0.36
N LEU A 9 15.77 -14.89 -1.61
CA LEU A 9 14.35 -14.85 -1.98
C LEU A 9 13.61 -16.09 -1.45
N PHE A 10 14.27 -17.25 -1.44
CA PHE A 10 13.71 -18.50 -0.91
C PHE A 10 13.65 -18.53 0.62
N SER A 11 14.66 -18.00 1.33
CA SER A 11 14.62 -17.89 2.79
C SER A 11 13.59 -16.87 3.27
N PHE A 12 13.37 -15.78 2.52
CA PHE A 12 12.29 -14.81 2.80
C PHE A 12 10.91 -15.44 2.56
N LEU A 13 10.75 -16.22 1.49
CA LEU A 13 9.52 -16.97 1.21
C LEU A 13 9.19 -17.97 2.31
N ILE A 14 10.18 -18.68 2.84
CA ILE A 14 10.02 -19.64 3.95
C ILE A 14 9.64 -18.93 5.25
N LEU A 15 10.19 -17.74 5.52
CA LEU A 15 9.87 -16.96 6.72
C LEU A 15 8.40 -16.47 6.70
N VAL A 16 7.86 -16.14 5.52
CA VAL A 16 6.45 -15.77 5.32
C VAL A 16 5.51 -16.96 5.53
N PHE A 17 5.94 -18.19 5.21
CA PHE A 17 5.13 -19.41 5.40
C PHE A 17 4.99 -19.85 6.86
N LEU A 18 5.84 -19.37 7.77
CA LEU A 18 5.82 -19.76 9.19
C LEU A 18 4.87 -18.91 10.05
N SER A 19 4.32 -17.82 9.52
CA SER A 19 3.39 -16.95 10.26
C SER A 19 1.92 -17.29 9.96
N THR A 20 1.39 -18.32 10.62
CA THR A 20 -0.02 -18.76 10.48
C THR A 20 -1.04 -17.90 11.23
N SER A 21 -0.68 -16.71 11.70
CA SER A 21 -1.52 -15.86 12.56
C SER A 21 -2.21 -14.67 11.87
N ALA A 22 -2.14 -14.58 10.53
CA ALA A 22 -2.63 -13.41 9.79
C ALA A 22 -4.15 -13.33 9.57
N PHE A 23 -4.95 -14.26 10.10
CA PHE A 23 -6.41 -14.27 9.89
C PHE A 23 -7.19 -13.38 10.88
N ALA A 24 -6.54 -12.77 11.87
CA ALA A 24 -7.25 -12.04 12.93
C ALA A 24 -7.74 -10.64 12.52
N GLU A 25 -7.21 -10.05 11.45
CA GLU A 25 -7.43 -8.62 11.16
C GLU A 25 -8.61 -8.32 10.23
N LEU A 26 -9.07 -9.31 9.47
CA LEU A 26 -10.33 -9.17 8.71
C LEU A 26 -11.57 -9.14 9.63
N ALA A 27 -11.45 -9.63 10.86
CA ALA A 27 -12.50 -9.59 11.87
C ALA A 27 -12.77 -8.16 12.41
N TYR A 28 -11.82 -7.23 12.26
CA TYR A 28 -11.97 -5.84 12.71
C TYR A 28 -12.98 -5.04 11.87
N LEU A 29 -13.18 -5.40 10.62
CA LEU A 29 -14.11 -4.71 9.72
C LEU A 29 -15.57 -5.14 9.87
N ASP A 30 -15.85 -6.16 10.68
CA ASP A 30 -17.21 -6.72 10.86
C ASP A 30 -18.01 -6.07 12.00
N GLN A 31 -17.40 -5.14 12.78
CA GLN A 31 -18.09 -4.40 13.82
C GLN A 31 -18.69 -3.07 13.32
N ALA A 32 -19.75 -3.16 12.54
CA ALA A 32 -20.36 -2.06 11.77
C ALA A 32 -21.21 -1.05 12.55
N THR A 33 -21.18 -0.97 13.87
CA THR A 33 -22.19 -0.19 14.61
C THR A 33 -21.78 1.20 15.08
N ASN A 34 -20.47 1.60 14.97
CA ASN A 34 -20.01 2.95 15.35
C ASN A 34 -18.86 3.48 14.47
N GLN A 35 -18.83 3.11 13.20
CA GLN A 35 -17.73 3.49 12.30
C GLN A 35 -17.93 4.90 11.74
N SER A 36 -16.81 5.64 11.62
CA SER A 36 -16.81 6.94 10.94
C SER A 36 -17.20 6.79 9.47
N VAL A 37 -17.64 7.88 8.83
CA VAL A 37 -17.99 7.88 7.40
C VAL A 37 -16.84 7.37 6.52
N LEU A 38 -15.59 7.65 6.91
CA LEU A 38 -14.40 7.18 6.20
C LEU A 38 -14.28 5.65 6.26
N ASP A 39 -14.52 5.05 7.42
CA ASP A 39 -14.44 3.59 7.59
C ASP A 39 -15.54 2.88 6.79
N GLN A 40 -16.74 3.48 6.67
CA GLN A 40 -17.81 2.96 5.81
C GLN A 40 -17.42 3.00 4.32
N VAL A 41 -16.74 4.06 3.88
CA VAL A 41 -16.22 4.17 2.51
C VAL A 41 -15.18 3.07 2.26
N VAL A 42 -14.23 2.89 3.17
CA VAL A 42 -13.21 1.83 3.12
C VAL A 42 -13.84 0.46 2.97
N TYR A 43 -14.83 0.14 3.81
CA TYR A 43 -15.55 -1.15 3.76
C TYR A 43 -16.27 -1.38 2.42
N LYS A 44 -16.93 -0.35 1.87
CA LYS A 44 -17.58 -0.45 0.55
C LYS A 44 -16.57 -0.71 -0.56
N PHE A 45 -15.41 -0.04 -0.54
CA PHE A 45 -14.33 -0.30 -1.51
C PHE A 45 -13.82 -1.73 -1.41
N TRP A 46 -13.49 -2.19 -0.20
CA TRP A 46 -13.02 -3.57 0.03
C TRP A 46 -14.01 -4.61 -0.50
N THR A 47 -15.28 -4.48 -0.13
CA THR A 47 -16.33 -5.42 -0.59
C THR A 47 -16.43 -5.44 -2.11
N LYS A 48 -16.35 -4.26 -2.74
CA LYS A 48 -16.46 -4.16 -4.20
C LYS A 48 -15.24 -4.76 -4.90
N VAL A 49 -14.04 -4.45 -4.44
CA VAL A 49 -12.79 -4.96 -5.03
C VAL A 49 -12.68 -6.47 -4.86
N LYS A 50 -13.06 -7.00 -3.69
CA LYS A 50 -13.11 -8.44 -3.44
C LYS A 50 -14.02 -9.18 -4.42
N SER A 51 -15.12 -8.56 -4.84
CA SER A 51 -16.05 -9.18 -5.80
C SER A 51 -15.46 -9.42 -7.20
N TRP A 52 -14.34 -8.77 -7.55
CA TRP A 52 -13.66 -8.94 -8.83
C TRP A 52 -12.81 -10.21 -8.90
N GLN A 53 -12.43 -10.77 -7.76
CA GLN A 53 -11.48 -11.88 -7.64
C GLN A 53 -11.77 -13.02 -8.60
N THR A 54 -12.98 -13.57 -8.56
CA THR A 54 -13.35 -14.75 -9.35
C THR A 54 -13.31 -14.51 -10.85
N VAL A 55 -13.73 -13.32 -11.27
CA VAL A 55 -13.77 -12.97 -12.71
C VAL A 55 -12.33 -12.78 -13.23
N ILE A 56 -11.49 -12.06 -12.47
CA ILE A 56 -10.11 -11.76 -12.86
C ILE A 56 -9.26 -13.02 -12.79
N GLN A 57 -9.40 -13.83 -11.74
CA GLN A 57 -8.70 -15.11 -11.63
C GLN A 57 -9.04 -16.04 -12.79
N GLY A 58 -10.32 -16.19 -13.14
CA GLY A 58 -10.71 -17.00 -14.29
C GLY A 58 -10.18 -16.49 -15.64
N ALA A 59 -10.03 -15.17 -15.79
CA ALA A 59 -9.38 -14.59 -16.96
C ALA A 59 -7.86 -14.87 -16.98
N ALA A 60 -7.20 -14.73 -15.82
CA ALA A 60 -5.78 -15.04 -15.66
C ALA A 60 -5.46 -16.51 -15.94
N GLU A 61 -6.29 -17.44 -15.46
CA GLU A 61 -6.12 -18.88 -15.71
C GLU A 61 -6.26 -19.21 -17.21
N ARG A 62 -7.20 -18.61 -17.91
CA ARG A 62 -7.32 -18.78 -19.38
C ARG A 62 -6.11 -18.27 -20.12
N LEU A 63 -5.62 -17.08 -19.74
CA LEU A 63 -4.40 -16.51 -20.31
C LEU A 63 -3.19 -17.41 -20.02
N PHE A 64 -3.07 -17.89 -18.78
CA PHE A 64 -2.00 -18.78 -18.35
C PHE A 64 -1.92 -20.03 -19.23
N TRP A 65 -3.02 -20.75 -19.37
CA TRP A 65 -3.05 -21.98 -20.18
C TRP A 65 -2.82 -21.74 -21.66
N ALA A 66 -3.31 -20.63 -22.21
CA ALA A 66 -3.00 -20.25 -23.60
C ALA A 66 -1.48 -20.05 -23.79
N LEU A 67 -0.82 -19.35 -22.88
CA LEU A 67 0.62 -19.13 -22.92
C LEU A 67 1.41 -20.42 -22.68
N VAL A 68 0.95 -21.30 -21.80
CA VAL A 68 1.53 -22.63 -21.58
C VAL A 68 1.53 -23.44 -22.86
N LEU A 69 0.38 -23.49 -23.58
CA LEU A 69 0.28 -24.21 -24.85
C LEU A 69 1.22 -23.67 -25.91
N ILE A 70 1.28 -22.34 -26.08
CA ILE A 70 2.19 -21.71 -27.03
C ILE A 70 3.66 -22.01 -26.65
N SER A 71 4.00 -21.88 -25.37
CA SER A 71 5.33 -22.17 -24.85
C SER A 71 5.74 -23.63 -25.05
N MET A 72 4.80 -24.54 -24.83
CA MET A 72 4.99 -25.99 -25.04
C MET A 72 5.31 -26.28 -26.50
N VAL A 73 4.46 -25.82 -27.43
CA VAL A 73 4.62 -26.03 -28.86
C VAL A 73 5.96 -25.44 -29.35
N TRP A 74 6.30 -24.24 -28.90
CA TRP A 74 7.56 -23.60 -29.26
C TRP A 74 8.77 -24.36 -28.74
N THR A 75 8.80 -24.72 -27.45
CA THR A 75 9.92 -25.39 -26.82
C THR A 75 10.16 -26.76 -27.44
N PHE A 76 9.14 -27.62 -27.51
CA PHE A 76 9.28 -28.98 -28.04
C PHE A 76 9.39 -29.00 -29.56
N GLY A 77 8.74 -28.07 -30.27
CA GLY A 77 8.91 -27.91 -31.72
C GLY A 77 10.36 -27.57 -32.10
N MET A 78 11.00 -26.67 -31.39
CA MET A 78 12.42 -26.33 -31.60
C MET A 78 13.36 -27.50 -31.28
N MET A 79 13.03 -28.32 -30.26
CA MET A 79 13.80 -29.51 -29.91
C MET A 79 13.74 -30.57 -31.04
N LEU A 80 12.55 -30.79 -31.60
CA LEU A 80 12.37 -31.69 -32.73
C LEU A 80 13.19 -31.23 -33.96
N LEU A 81 13.18 -29.93 -34.28
CA LEU A 81 13.93 -29.36 -35.38
C LEU A 81 15.46 -29.47 -35.17
N ARG A 82 15.94 -29.40 -33.96
CA ARG A 82 17.36 -29.54 -33.58
C ARG A 82 17.81 -31.00 -33.45
N LYS A 83 16.91 -31.98 -33.62
CA LYS A 83 17.19 -33.40 -33.41
C LYS A 83 17.81 -33.66 -32.02
N ALA A 84 17.23 -33.05 -30.99
CA ALA A 84 17.67 -33.20 -29.59
C ALA A 84 17.63 -34.67 -29.17
N ASP A 85 18.57 -35.09 -28.33
CA ASP A 85 18.60 -36.43 -27.77
C ASP A 85 17.43 -36.65 -26.78
N ILE A 86 17.09 -37.92 -26.57
CA ILE A 86 16.01 -38.33 -25.64
C ILE A 86 16.30 -37.81 -24.22
N GLY A 87 17.58 -37.81 -23.80
CA GLY A 87 17.97 -37.27 -22.47
C GLY A 87 17.68 -35.79 -22.34
N ASP A 88 18.00 -35.00 -23.36
CA ASP A 88 17.70 -33.55 -23.38
C ASP A 88 16.20 -33.28 -23.39
N PHE A 89 15.43 -34.11 -24.11
CA PHE A 89 13.95 -34.00 -24.11
C PHE A 89 13.38 -34.19 -22.71
N PHE A 90 13.75 -35.23 -21.99
CA PHE A 90 13.24 -35.47 -20.64
C PHE A 90 13.71 -34.40 -19.64
N ALA A 91 14.94 -33.90 -19.77
CA ALA A 91 15.42 -32.81 -18.92
C ALA A 91 14.61 -31.54 -19.12
N GLU A 92 14.35 -31.14 -20.36
CA GLU A 92 13.58 -29.94 -20.66
C GLU A 92 12.10 -30.10 -20.33
N PHE A 93 11.53 -31.30 -20.53
CA PHE A 93 10.16 -31.62 -20.11
C PHE A 93 9.96 -31.50 -18.61
N THR A 94 10.92 -32.02 -17.83
CA THR A 94 10.90 -31.87 -16.36
C THR A 94 10.96 -30.40 -15.93
N ARG A 95 11.87 -29.64 -16.53
CA ARG A 95 11.96 -28.18 -16.28
C ARG A 95 10.67 -27.45 -16.63
N PHE A 96 10.04 -27.81 -17.73
CA PHE A 96 8.79 -27.23 -18.17
C PHE A 96 7.66 -27.50 -17.18
N ILE A 97 7.52 -28.75 -16.72
CA ILE A 97 6.51 -29.13 -15.72
C ILE A 97 6.70 -28.40 -14.40
N ILE A 98 7.95 -28.34 -13.88
CA ILE A 98 8.26 -27.67 -12.63
C ILE A 98 7.96 -26.17 -12.76
N PHE A 99 8.38 -25.54 -13.83
CA PHE A 99 8.13 -24.13 -14.09
C PHE A 99 6.63 -23.83 -14.18
N THR A 100 5.90 -24.56 -15.02
CA THR A 100 4.46 -24.37 -15.23
C THR A 100 3.67 -24.64 -13.93
N GLY A 101 4.01 -25.74 -13.24
CA GLY A 101 3.37 -26.11 -11.98
C GLY A 101 3.58 -25.06 -10.88
N PHE A 102 4.78 -24.51 -10.78
CA PHE A 102 5.10 -23.45 -9.82
C PHE A 102 4.28 -22.17 -10.06
N TYR A 103 4.26 -21.67 -11.31
CA TYR A 103 3.49 -20.47 -11.63
C TYR A 103 1.98 -20.69 -11.55
N PHE A 104 1.50 -21.88 -11.90
CA PHE A 104 0.09 -22.22 -11.71
C PHE A 104 -0.29 -22.27 -10.23
N TRP A 105 0.57 -22.84 -9.39
CA TRP A 105 0.39 -22.83 -7.96
C TRP A 105 0.39 -21.40 -7.40
N LEU A 106 1.30 -20.52 -7.85
CA LEU A 106 1.30 -19.12 -7.49
C LEU A 106 0.00 -18.42 -7.89
N LEU A 107 -0.49 -18.65 -9.11
CA LEU A 107 -1.72 -18.06 -9.62
C LEU A 107 -2.93 -18.46 -8.79
N THR A 108 -3.07 -19.75 -8.47
CA THR A 108 -4.21 -20.29 -7.73
C THR A 108 -4.17 -19.94 -6.24
N ASN A 109 -2.98 -19.66 -5.67
CA ASN A 109 -2.80 -19.35 -4.25
C ASN A 109 -2.49 -17.88 -3.97
N ALA A 110 -2.47 -17.01 -4.99
CA ALA A 110 -2.14 -15.60 -4.83
C ALA A 110 -3.11 -14.87 -3.88
N VAL A 111 -4.41 -15.11 -4.02
CA VAL A 111 -5.48 -14.48 -3.21
C VAL A 111 -6.49 -15.52 -2.70
N SER A 112 -6.68 -16.65 -3.40
CA SER A 112 -7.43 -17.80 -2.94
C SER A 112 -6.49 -18.82 -2.28
N GLY A 113 -6.99 -19.70 -1.46
CA GLY A 113 -6.18 -20.70 -0.76
C GLY A 113 -5.24 -20.06 0.29
N HIS A 114 -3.95 -20.07 0.03
CA HIS A 114 -2.94 -19.53 0.95
C HIS A 114 -2.87 -18.00 1.00
N ASN A 115 -3.57 -17.29 0.09
CA ASN A 115 -3.62 -15.82 0.03
C ASN A 115 -2.25 -15.14 0.15
N ILE A 116 -1.29 -15.56 -0.69
CA ILE A 116 0.12 -15.12 -0.59
C ILE A 116 0.25 -13.61 -0.65
N ALA A 117 -0.46 -12.96 -1.60
CA ALA A 117 -0.40 -11.51 -1.77
C ALA A 117 -1.01 -10.78 -0.56
N GLY A 118 -2.16 -11.26 -0.05
CA GLY A 118 -2.78 -10.71 1.16
C GLY A 118 -1.87 -10.90 2.37
N THR A 119 -1.30 -12.09 2.58
CA THR A 119 -0.40 -12.36 3.70
C THR A 119 0.82 -11.42 3.71
N ILE A 120 1.38 -11.09 2.53
CA ILE A 120 2.48 -10.13 2.43
C ILE A 120 2.03 -8.74 2.91
N ILE A 121 0.89 -8.25 2.41
CA ILE A 121 0.36 -6.93 2.74
C ILE A 121 -0.01 -6.87 4.23
N ASP A 122 -0.76 -7.85 4.73
CA ASP A 122 -1.24 -7.90 6.11
C ASP A 122 -0.07 -8.02 7.10
N SER A 123 0.95 -8.84 6.79
CA SER A 123 2.16 -8.95 7.61
C SER A 123 2.92 -7.63 7.72
N MET A 124 3.03 -6.88 6.64
CA MET A 124 3.68 -5.57 6.64
C MET A 124 2.85 -4.53 7.41
N GLN A 125 1.52 -4.56 7.27
CA GLN A 125 0.61 -3.73 8.06
C GLN A 125 0.72 -4.05 9.56
N GLN A 126 0.65 -5.32 9.92
CA GLN A 126 0.74 -5.76 11.32
C GLN A 126 2.09 -5.39 11.93
N LEU A 127 3.19 -5.59 11.19
CA LEU A 127 4.52 -5.20 11.64
C LEU A 127 4.60 -3.68 11.87
N GLY A 128 4.09 -2.88 10.93
CA GLY A 128 4.05 -1.42 11.04
C GLY A 128 3.19 -0.95 12.22
N GLY A 129 2.00 -1.50 12.37
CA GLY A 129 1.09 -1.18 13.48
C GLY A 129 1.68 -1.54 14.83
N THR A 130 2.25 -2.74 14.96
CA THR A 130 2.89 -3.20 16.22
C THR A 130 4.11 -2.34 16.56
N ALA A 131 4.99 -2.07 15.60
CA ALA A 131 6.18 -1.25 15.80
C ALA A 131 5.84 0.22 16.12
N ALA A 132 4.72 0.72 15.59
CA ALA A 132 4.21 2.06 15.86
C ALA A 132 3.43 2.17 17.19
N GLY A 133 3.29 1.08 17.94
CA GLY A 133 2.47 1.07 19.17
C GLY A 133 0.96 1.16 18.92
N LEU A 134 0.51 0.83 17.70
CA LEU A 134 -0.88 0.88 17.27
C LEU A 134 -1.42 -0.56 17.07
N PRO A 135 -1.68 -1.32 18.14
CA PRO A 135 -2.21 -2.67 18.03
C PRO A 135 -3.61 -2.62 17.42
N GLY A 136 -3.76 -3.22 16.23
CA GLY A 136 -5.00 -3.15 15.44
C GLY A 136 -4.95 -2.23 14.23
N GLY A 137 -3.77 -1.67 13.90
CA GLY A 137 -3.58 -0.74 12.79
C GLY A 137 -3.96 0.71 13.13
N ALA A 138 -3.39 1.68 12.43
CA ALA A 138 -3.82 3.07 12.56
C ALA A 138 -5.18 3.22 11.86
N SER A 139 -6.22 3.57 12.61
CA SER A 139 -7.49 3.95 11.99
C SER A 139 -7.31 5.26 11.22
N HIS A 140 -7.73 5.27 9.95
CA HIS A 140 -7.71 6.47 9.09
C HIS A 140 -8.48 7.63 9.72
N SER A 141 -9.49 7.30 10.52
CA SER A 141 -10.32 8.27 11.25
C SER A 141 -9.61 8.88 12.44
N SER A 142 -8.60 8.24 13.05
CA SER A 142 -7.93 8.76 14.25
C SER A 142 -7.23 10.08 13.98
N ILE A 143 -6.53 10.20 12.84
CA ILE A 143 -5.82 11.42 12.44
C ILE A 143 -6.81 12.57 12.21
N VAL A 144 -7.91 12.29 11.49
CA VAL A 144 -8.96 13.30 11.24
C VAL A 144 -9.62 13.71 12.55
N ASN A 145 -9.90 12.75 13.44
CA ASN A 145 -10.48 13.03 14.74
C ASN A 145 -9.59 13.96 15.59
N THR A 146 -8.27 13.73 15.58
CA THR A 146 -7.32 14.64 16.25
C THR A 146 -7.40 16.04 15.64
N GLY A 147 -7.47 16.16 14.30
CA GLY A 147 -7.69 17.44 13.64
C GLY A 147 -8.99 18.13 14.04
N ILE A 148 -10.09 17.38 14.16
CA ILE A 148 -11.39 17.91 14.62
C ILE A 148 -11.33 18.34 16.08
N LEU A 149 -10.61 17.62 16.95
CA LEU A 149 -10.41 18.01 18.35
C LEU A 149 -9.66 19.34 18.46
N ILE A 150 -8.59 19.52 17.70
CA ILE A 150 -7.83 20.78 17.62
C ILE A 150 -8.71 21.91 17.12
N TRP A 151 -9.48 21.67 16.07
CA TRP A 151 -10.45 22.62 15.52
C TRP A 151 -11.50 23.05 16.56
N ASN A 152 -12.15 22.09 17.22
CA ASN A 152 -13.17 22.36 18.23
C ASN A 152 -12.60 23.14 19.43
N GLN A 153 -11.38 22.80 19.87
CA GLN A 153 -10.72 23.53 20.95
C GLN A 153 -10.38 24.96 20.53
N SER A 154 -9.92 25.17 19.29
CA SER A 154 -9.66 26.51 18.76
C SER A 154 -10.93 27.37 18.71
N ILE A 155 -12.06 26.80 18.24
CA ILE A 155 -13.33 27.52 18.19
C ILE A 155 -13.82 27.89 19.58
N ASN A 156 -13.74 26.95 20.53
CA ASN A 156 -14.23 27.18 21.91
C ASN A 156 -13.40 28.24 22.65
N ASN A 157 -12.18 28.49 22.21
CA ASN A 157 -11.28 29.49 22.82
C ASN A 157 -11.27 30.82 22.05
N LEU A 158 -12.17 31.05 21.08
CA LEU A 158 -12.30 32.32 20.39
C LEU A 158 -12.79 33.38 21.37
N ASN A 159 -12.05 34.51 21.49
CA ASN A 159 -12.36 35.59 22.37
C ASN A 159 -12.89 36.80 21.59
N ILE A 160 -14.09 37.26 21.92
CA ILE A 160 -14.71 38.41 21.23
C ILE A 160 -13.94 39.72 21.50
N LEU A 161 -13.11 39.75 22.56
CA LEU A 161 -12.34 40.94 22.96
C LEU A 161 -11.13 41.17 22.08
N ASP A 162 -10.58 40.10 21.43
CA ASP A 162 -9.41 40.16 20.56
C ASP A 162 -9.75 39.54 19.19
N PRO A 163 -10.48 40.23 18.32
CA PRO A 163 -11.01 39.68 17.10
C PRO A 163 -9.92 39.32 16.04
N ILE A 164 -8.80 40.05 16.04
CA ILE A 164 -7.70 39.79 15.08
C ILE A 164 -6.99 38.49 15.46
N ASP A 165 -6.69 38.31 16.70
CA ASP A 165 -6.03 37.13 17.22
C ASP A 165 -6.93 35.89 17.06
N SER A 166 -8.19 36.02 17.36
CA SER A 166 -9.18 34.95 17.15
C SER A 166 -9.26 34.53 15.68
N LEU A 167 -9.19 35.47 14.72
CA LEU A 167 -9.21 35.18 13.30
C LEU A 167 -7.93 34.40 12.85
N ILE A 168 -6.76 34.79 13.36
CA ILE A 168 -5.50 34.10 13.07
C ILE A 168 -5.54 32.67 13.59
N GLY A 169 -5.95 32.45 14.83
CA GLY A 169 -6.08 31.13 15.43
C GLY A 169 -7.06 30.22 14.66
N PHE A 170 -8.17 30.80 14.24
CA PHE A 170 -9.17 30.12 13.41
C PHE A 170 -8.61 29.69 12.05
N LEU A 171 -7.89 30.57 11.34
CA LEU A 171 -7.27 30.23 10.07
C LEU A 171 -6.17 29.16 10.20
N MET A 172 -5.36 29.23 11.26
CA MET A 172 -4.34 28.21 11.56
C MET A 172 -4.98 26.83 11.83
N SER A 173 -6.04 26.78 12.63
CA SER A 173 -6.71 25.52 12.94
C SER A 173 -7.40 24.89 11.73
N ILE A 174 -7.97 25.69 10.82
CA ILE A 174 -8.45 25.20 9.52
C ILE A 174 -7.30 24.60 8.71
N ALA A 175 -6.18 25.29 8.61
CA ALA A 175 -5.04 24.82 7.85
C ALA A 175 -4.52 23.48 8.39
N ILE A 176 -4.40 23.34 9.71
CA ILE A 176 -4.01 22.08 10.36
C ILE A 176 -5.03 20.97 10.04
N LEU A 177 -6.33 21.25 10.21
CA LEU A 177 -7.39 20.28 9.92
C LEU A 177 -7.34 19.79 8.45
N VAL A 178 -7.17 20.71 7.50
CA VAL A 178 -7.08 20.36 6.07
C VAL A 178 -5.84 19.50 5.80
N ILE A 179 -4.68 19.83 6.37
CA ILE A 179 -3.46 19.04 6.20
C ILE A 179 -3.64 17.64 6.77
N LEU A 180 -4.19 17.49 7.97
CA LEU A 180 -4.45 16.20 8.60
C LEU A 180 -5.49 15.37 7.82
N ALA A 181 -6.51 16.02 7.25
CA ALA A 181 -7.46 15.36 6.38
C ALA A 181 -6.79 14.83 5.10
N VAL A 182 -5.90 15.59 4.48
CA VAL A 182 -5.14 15.14 3.30
C VAL A 182 -4.22 13.96 3.66
N ILE A 183 -3.58 13.96 4.83
CA ILE A 183 -2.78 12.84 5.32
C ILE A 183 -3.63 11.57 5.44
N SER A 184 -4.82 11.68 6.06
CA SER A 184 -5.76 10.56 6.21
C SER A 184 -6.22 10.01 4.86
N VAL A 185 -6.53 10.89 3.89
CA VAL A 185 -6.90 10.49 2.53
C VAL A 185 -5.74 9.77 1.83
N ASN A 186 -4.50 10.23 1.97
CA ASN A 186 -3.32 9.54 1.40
C ASN A 186 -3.17 8.11 1.96
N MET A 187 -3.38 7.94 3.27
CA MET A 187 -3.36 6.63 3.91
C MET A 187 -4.46 5.72 3.35
N LEU A 188 -5.68 6.24 3.23
CA LEU A 188 -6.82 5.52 2.66
C LEU A 188 -6.56 5.12 1.21
N LEU A 189 -6.03 6.02 0.38
CA LEU A 189 -5.69 5.73 -1.01
C LEU A 189 -4.65 4.62 -1.14
N LEU A 190 -3.65 4.60 -0.27
CA LEU A 190 -2.63 3.55 -0.28
C LEU A 190 -3.23 2.18 0.09
N LEU A 191 -4.13 2.15 1.08
CA LEU A 191 -4.84 0.93 1.47
C LEU A 191 -5.73 0.41 0.33
N ILE A 192 -6.53 1.28 -0.29
CA ILE A 192 -7.37 0.90 -1.44
C ILE A 192 -6.49 0.40 -2.60
N SER A 193 -5.37 1.06 -2.87
CA SER A 193 -4.42 0.65 -3.91
C SER A 193 -3.86 -0.75 -3.65
N SER A 194 -3.59 -1.09 -2.38
CA SER A 194 -3.13 -2.42 -1.99
C SER A 194 -4.16 -3.50 -2.32
N TRP A 195 -5.44 -3.25 -2.04
CA TRP A 195 -6.53 -4.18 -2.37
C TRP A 195 -6.77 -4.32 -3.87
N ILE A 196 -6.73 -3.19 -4.61
CA ILE A 196 -6.86 -3.22 -6.07
C ILE A 196 -5.71 -4.04 -6.67
N LEU A 197 -4.47 -3.83 -6.21
CA LEU A 197 -3.34 -4.60 -6.68
C LEU A 197 -3.48 -6.09 -6.31
N MET A 198 -3.93 -6.39 -5.09
CA MET A 198 -4.13 -7.76 -4.63
C MET A 198 -5.15 -8.50 -5.50
N TYR A 199 -6.35 -7.93 -5.72
CA TYR A 199 -7.45 -8.61 -6.40
C TYR A 199 -7.42 -8.46 -7.92
N ALA A 200 -7.07 -7.29 -8.46
CA ALA A 200 -6.99 -7.05 -9.89
C ALA A 200 -5.62 -7.48 -10.47
N GLY A 201 -4.57 -7.37 -9.67
CA GLY A 201 -3.22 -7.72 -10.07
C GLY A 201 -2.99 -9.21 -10.30
N ILE A 202 -3.88 -10.09 -9.83
CA ILE A 202 -3.85 -11.54 -10.13
C ILE A 202 -3.73 -11.78 -11.64
N PHE A 203 -4.34 -10.92 -12.46
CA PHE A 203 -4.29 -11.04 -13.92
C PHE A 203 -2.85 -11.13 -14.45
N PHE A 204 -1.92 -10.38 -13.84
CA PHE A 204 -0.52 -10.41 -14.24
C PHE A 204 0.18 -11.75 -13.98
N LEU A 205 -0.33 -12.57 -13.06
CA LEU A 205 0.18 -13.91 -12.82
C LEU A 205 -0.13 -14.87 -13.97
N GLY A 206 -1.17 -14.60 -14.75
CA GLY A 206 -1.47 -15.34 -15.97
C GLY A 206 -0.32 -15.34 -16.96
N PHE A 207 0.52 -14.29 -16.98
CA PHE A 207 1.72 -14.22 -17.82
C PHE A 207 2.85 -15.17 -17.39
N GLY A 208 2.75 -15.80 -16.21
CA GLY A 208 3.67 -16.86 -15.77
C GLY A 208 3.58 -18.15 -16.58
N GLY A 209 2.60 -18.31 -17.49
CA GLY A 209 2.45 -19.49 -18.33
C GLY A 209 3.58 -19.70 -19.36
N ALA A 210 4.33 -18.66 -19.72
CA ALA A 210 5.46 -18.76 -20.66
C ALA A 210 6.71 -18.11 -20.06
N ARG A 211 7.90 -18.67 -20.38
CA ARG A 211 9.19 -18.19 -19.83
C ARG A 211 9.50 -16.75 -20.22
N TRP A 212 9.17 -16.34 -21.44
CA TRP A 212 9.44 -14.99 -21.96
C TRP A 212 8.51 -13.91 -21.37
N THR A 213 7.41 -14.29 -20.73
CA THR A 213 6.46 -13.37 -20.07
C THR A 213 6.48 -13.47 -18.55
N SER A 214 7.22 -14.44 -17.99
CA SER A 214 7.25 -14.71 -16.54
C SER A 214 7.75 -13.53 -15.71
N ASP A 215 8.55 -12.63 -16.28
CA ASP A 215 9.02 -11.42 -15.61
C ASP A 215 7.85 -10.50 -15.19
N ILE A 216 6.73 -10.52 -15.93
CA ILE A 216 5.52 -9.77 -15.58
C ILE A 216 4.91 -10.33 -14.28
N ALA A 217 4.85 -11.66 -14.15
CA ALA A 217 4.37 -12.32 -12.95
C ALA A 217 5.28 -12.07 -11.73
N ILE A 218 6.61 -12.07 -11.93
CA ILE A 218 7.58 -11.73 -10.89
C ILE A 218 7.43 -10.27 -10.46
N ASN A 219 7.27 -9.35 -11.41
CA ASN A 219 7.09 -7.93 -11.12
C ASN A 219 5.79 -7.65 -10.36
N TYR A 220 4.74 -8.44 -10.55
CA TYR A 220 3.55 -8.35 -9.71
C TYR A 220 3.88 -8.54 -8.23
N PHE A 221 4.60 -9.61 -7.84
CA PHE A 221 4.98 -9.83 -6.45
C PHE A 221 5.93 -8.76 -5.92
N LYS A 222 6.86 -8.25 -6.73
CA LYS A 222 7.71 -7.11 -6.35
C LYS A 222 6.88 -5.87 -6.04
N THR A 223 5.83 -5.63 -6.83
CA THR A 223 4.93 -4.50 -6.62
C THR A 223 4.06 -4.69 -5.39
N VAL A 224 3.54 -5.90 -5.15
CA VAL A 224 2.81 -6.25 -3.91
C VAL A 224 3.67 -5.99 -2.68
N LEU A 225 4.91 -6.47 -2.69
CA LEU A 225 5.86 -6.24 -1.61
C LEU A 225 6.19 -4.75 -1.46
N GLY A 226 6.36 -4.03 -2.57
CA GLY A 226 6.59 -2.58 -2.58
C GLY A 226 5.46 -1.80 -1.91
N ILE A 227 4.19 -2.13 -2.21
CA ILE A 227 3.03 -1.52 -1.54
C ILE A 227 2.95 -1.93 -0.07
N GLY A 228 3.23 -3.19 0.26
CA GLY A 228 3.31 -3.65 1.65
C GLY A 228 4.31 -2.83 2.47
N ILE A 229 5.49 -2.53 1.92
CA ILE A 229 6.50 -1.67 2.56
C ILE A 229 6.02 -0.22 2.67
N GLN A 230 5.31 0.30 1.66
CA GLN A 230 4.73 1.64 1.76
C GLN A 230 3.74 1.72 2.94
N LEU A 231 2.89 0.71 3.11
CA LEU A 231 1.96 0.61 4.24
C LEU A 231 2.72 0.51 5.57
N PHE A 232 3.73 -0.34 5.65
CA PHE A 232 4.58 -0.49 6.82
C PHE A 232 5.17 0.85 7.27
N VAL A 233 5.87 1.55 6.35
CA VAL A 233 6.51 2.83 6.64
C VAL A 233 5.50 3.91 6.99
N MET A 234 4.37 3.93 6.29
CA MET A 234 3.30 4.87 6.56
C MET A 234 2.74 4.72 7.97
N LEU A 235 2.53 3.48 8.43
CA LEU A 235 2.07 3.21 9.78
C LEU A 235 3.09 3.66 10.84
N LEU A 236 4.39 3.45 10.60
CA LEU A 236 5.44 3.94 11.49
C LEU A 236 5.41 5.46 11.63
N VAL A 237 5.33 6.17 10.50
CA VAL A 237 5.29 7.63 10.50
C VAL A 237 4.00 8.14 11.15
N VAL A 238 2.86 7.49 10.87
CA VAL A 238 1.57 7.84 11.47
C VAL A 238 1.57 7.62 12.98
N GLY A 239 2.18 6.55 13.48
CA GLY A 239 2.30 6.33 14.93
C GLY A 239 3.03 7.47 15.63
N ILE A 240 4.23 7.82 15.14
CA ILE A 240 5.00 8.94 15.68
C ILE A 240 4.22 10.26 15.58
N GLY A 241 3.59 10.49 14.42
CA GLY A 241 2.82 11.72 14.19
C GLY A 241 1.61 11.85 15.11
N ASN A 242 0.89 10.76 15.35
CA ASN A 242 -0.27 10.76 16.23
C ASN A 242 0.11 11.03 17.69
N ASP A 243 1.22 10.45 18.17
CA ASP A 243 1.72 10.70 19.52
C ASP A 243 2.09 12.17 19.71
N LEU A 244 2.86 12.74 18.76
CA LEU A 244 3.26 14.15 18.81
C LEU A 244 2.05 15.10 18.72
N LEU A 245 1.09 14.82 17.85
CA LEU A 245 -0.14 15.62 17.74
C LEU A 245 -0.97 15.57 19.03
N THR A 246 -1.04 14.42 19.68
CA THR A 246 -1.74 14.24 20.95
C THR A 246 -1.04 15.01 22.07
N ASP A 247 0.30 14.99 22.11
CA ASP A 247 1.10 15.77 23.06
C ASP A 247 0.90 17.27 22.88
N PHE A 248 0.90 17.78 21.65
CA PHE A 248 0.59 19.17 21.37
C PHE A 248 -0.82 19.55 21.77
N TYR A 249 -1.81 18.70 21.47
CA TYR A 249 -3.20 18.91 21.84
C TYR A 249 -3.37 18.99 23.36
N THR A 250 -2.70 18.13 24.13
CA THR A 250 -2.78 18.13 25.60
C THR A 250 -2.12 19.35 26.23
N LYS A 251 -1.08 19.93 25.59
CA LYS A 251 -0.42 21.16 26.04
C LYS A 251 -1.25 22.41 25.74
N MET A 252 -2.13 22.37 24.73
CA MET A 252 -3.05 23.47 24.48
C MET A 252 -4.00 23.64 25.67
N GLY A 253 -3.77 24.66 26.48
CA GLY A 253 -4.58 24.96 27.68
C GLY A 253 -6.04 25.14 27.32
N LYS A 254 -6.93 24.66 28.21
CA LYS A 254 -8.38 24.64 27.96
C LYS A 254 -9.07 26.01 27.85
N ASN A 255 -8.36 27.11 28.15
CA ASN A 255 -8.98 28.46 28.27
C ASN A 255 -8.15 29.59 27.60
N VAL A 256 -7.03 29.30 26.94
CA VAL A 256 -6.22 30.35 26.30
C VAL A 256 -5.77 29.85 24.93
N LEU A 257 -6.10 30.62 23.89
CA LEU A 257 -5.60 30.34 22.55
C LEU A 257 -4.11 30.69 22.52
N ASN A 258 -3.26 29.68 22.51
CA ASN A 258 -1.83 29.88 22.46
C ASN A 258 -1.35 29.82 20.99
N TYR A 259 -1.14 30.98 20.37
CA TYR A 259 -0.75 31.10 18.94
C TYR A 259 0.60 30.47 18.65
N GLU A 260 1.53 30.52 19.61
CA GLU A 260 2.85 29.90 19.44
C GLU A 260 2.72 28.40 19.31
N GLU A 261 1.88 27.75 20.13
CA GLU A 261 1.62 26.33 20.06
C GLU A 261 0.90 25.94 18.76
N LEU A 262 -0.09 26.72 18.31
CA LEU A 262 -0.77 26.51 17.02
C LEU A 262 0.19 26.67 15.85
N ALA A 263 1.10 27.65 15.86
CA ALA A 263 2.08 27.84 14.82
C ALA A 263 3.07 26.67 14.75
N VAL A 264 3.57 26.19 15.90
CA VAL A 264 4.43 24.98 15.96
C VAL A 264 3.70 23.77 15.44
N MET A 265 2.43 23.59 15.81
CA MET A 265 1.59 22.49 15.36
C MET A 265 1.33 22.54 13.86
N LEU A 266 1.14 23.73 13.28
CA LEU A 266 1.01 23.91 11.85
C LEU A 266 2.30 23.54 11.11
N ILE A 267 3.45 24.00 11.57
CA ILE A 267 4.76 23.63 10.99
C ILE A 267 4.96 22.12 11.07
N PHE A 268 4.66 21.52 12.21
CA PHE A 268 4.73 20.07 12.39
C PHE A 268 3.79 19.33 11.41
N SER A 269 2.54 19.78 11.26
CA SER A 269 1.57 19.16 10.35
C SER A 269 2.06 19.20 8.89
N ILE A 270 2.71 20.30 8.47
CA ILE A 270 3.33 20.41 7.14
C ILE A 270 4.49 19.43 7.01
N ALA A 271 5.40 19.39 7.98
CA ALA A 271 6.53 18.46 7.98
C ALA A 271 6.03 16.99 7.95
N PHE A 272 5.01 16.68 8.73
CA PHE A 272 4.37 15.38 8.79
C PHE A 272 3.75 14.97 7.45
N PHE A 273 3.05 15.89 6.79
CA PHE A 273 2.53 15.67 5.44
C PHE A 273 3.63 15.36 4.42
N VAL A 274 4.75 16.11 4.47
CA VAL A 274 5.90 15.86 3.58
C VAL A 274 6.52 14.50 3.86
N LEU A 275 6.68 14.11 5.12
CA LEU A 275 7.20 12.80 5.51
C LEU A 275 6.34 11.66 4.98
N ILE A 276 5.03 11.71 5.20
CA ILE A 276 4.07 10.70 4.73
C ILE A 276 4.04 10.62 3.20
N SER A 277 4.23 11.74 2.51
CA SER A 277 4.22 11.76 1.06
C SER A 277 5.52 11.25 0.42
N LYS A 278 6.67 11.36 1.11
CA LYS A 278 7.99 11.06 0.54
C LYS A 278 8.61 9.76 1.02
N LEU A 279 8.52 9.43 2.31
CA LEU A 279 9.21 8.27 2.88
C LEU A 279 8.67 6.92 2.38
N PRO A 280 7.35 6.66 2.33
CA PRO A 280 6.84 5.36 1.89
C PRO A 280 7.26 4.99 0.46
N PRO A 281 7.09 5.86 -0.57
CA PRO A 281 7.51 5.52 -1.92
C PRO A 281 9.03 5.41 -2.08
N LEU A 282 9.81 6.16 -1.28
CA LEU A 282 11.28 6.08 -1.30
C LEU A 282 11.74 4.68 -0.86
N LEU A 283 11.21 4.14 0.24
CA LEU A 283 11.58 2.82 0.72
C LEU A 283 11.06 1.69 -0.17
N ALA A 284 9.87 1.82 -0.74
CA ALA A 284 9.37 0.88 -1.74
C ALA A 284 10.24 0.84 -3.00
N GLY A 285 10.82 1.96 -3.39
CA GLY A 285 11.74 2.09 -4.52
C GLY A 285 12.97 1.18 -4.43
N ILE A 286 13.43 0.86 -3.21
CA ILE A 286 14.55 -0.07 -2.96
C ILE A 286 14.23 -1.47 -3.51
N ILE A 287 12.98 -1.91 -3.39
CA ILE A 287 12.55 -3.25 -3.84
C ILE A 287 12.15 -3.25 -5.30
N THR A 288 11.39 -2.24 -5.72
CA THR A 288 10.91 -2.17 -7.11
C THR A 288 12.01 -1.79 -8.09
N GLY A 289 13.17 -1.30 -7.59
CA GLY A 289 14.29 -0.83 -8.42
C GLY A 289 13.98 0.48 -9.13
N SER A 290 12.90 1.18 -8.76
CA SER A 290 12.59 2.51 -9.29
C SER A 290 13.51 3.53 -8.62
N SER A 291 14.34 4.21 -9.41
CA SER A 291 15.17 5.31 -8.93
C SER A 291 14.30 6.43 -8.34
N ILE A 292 14.83 7.12 -7.34
CA ILE A 292 14.19 8.20 -6.57
C ILE A 292 13.55 9.32 -7.46
N GLY A 293 13.89 9.35 -8.75
CA GLY A 293 13.39 10.33 -9.72
C GLY A 293 12.08 10.00 -10.43
N SER A 294 11.56 8.76 -10.34
CA SER A 294 10.38 8.31 -11.07
C SER A 294 9.17 8.03 -10.17
N SER A 295 9.03 8.72 -9.03
CA SER A 295 7.82 8.63 -8.21
C SER A 295 6.64 9.38 -8.86
N ALA A 296 6.18 8.87 -9.99
CA ALA A 296 4.83 9.07 -10.50
C ALA A 296 3.85 8.17 -9.72
N GLY A 297 4.03 8.06 -8.41
CA GLY A 297 3.00 7.61 -7.48
C GLY A 297 2.19 8.83 -7.08
N ILE A 298 0.94 8.66 -6.75
CA ILE A 298 -0.13 9.61 -6.37
C ILE A 298 0.31 10.86 -5.55
N GLY A 299 1.58 10.98 -5.17
CA GLY A 299 2.22 12.16 -4.55
C GLY A 299 2.69 13.26 -5.51
N GLY A 300 2.40 13.18 -6.81
CA GLY A 300 2.75 14.22 -7.81
C GLY A 300 1.89 15.48 -7.74
N TYR A 301 0.88 15.54 -6.89
CA TYR A 301 0.12 16.77 -6.61
C TYR A 301 0.83 17.63 -5.57
N THR A 302 2.08 18.02 -5.84
CA THR A 302 2.69 19.13 -5.12
C THR A 302 2.12 20.44 -5.67
N ALA A 303 2.00 21.45 -4.81
CA ALA A 303 1.49 22.80 -5.18
C ALA A 303 2.15 23.41 -6.42
N GLY A 304 3.33 22.91 -6.84
CA GLY A 304 4.00 23.25 -8.08
C GLY A 304 3.29 22.79 -9.37
N GLY A 305 2.51 21.70 -9.31
CA GLY A 305 1.72 21.24 -10.45
C GLY A 305 0.49 22.11 -10.75
N PHE A 306 -0.03 22.79 -9.73
CA PHE A 306 -1.18 23.70 -9.90
C PHE A 306 -0.77 25.07 -10.45
N LEU A 307 0.47 25.50 -10.25
CA LEU A 307 0.98 26.80 -10.71
C LEU A 307 1.78 26.73 -12.03
N GLY A 308 2.21 25.53 -12.45
CA GLY A 308 3.03 25.34 -13.65
C GLY A 308 2.22 25.16 -14.97
N GLY A 309 0.91 24.98 -14.91
CA GLY A 309 0.05 24.77 -16.09
C GLY A 309 -0.39 26.01 -16.85
N ALA A 310 -0.02 27.22 -16.41
CA ALA A 310 -0.52 28.49 -16.98
C ALA A 310 0.49 29.24 -17.86
N GLY A 311 1.55 28.60 -18.30
CA GLY A 311 2.63 29.34 -18.98
C GLY A 311 3.32 28.61 -20.11
N THR A 312 2.61 27.95 -21.05
CA THR A 312 3.10 27.72 -22.43
C THR A 312 1.91 27.40 -23.33
N ALA A 313 1.35 28.40 -23.95
CA ALA A 313 0.62 28.33 -25.21
C ALA A 313 1.25 29.32 -26.18
#